data_c39ce8d9161a3c78e5418d9fc4d4115a
#
_entry.id   c39ce8d9161a3c78e5418d9fc4d4115a
#
_cell.length_a   1.000
_cell.length_b   1.000
_cell.length_c   1.000
_cell.angle_alpha   90.00
_cell.angle_beta   90.00
_cell.angle_gamma   90.00
#
_symmetry.space_group_name_H-M   'P 1'
#
loop_
_entity.id
_entity.type
_entity.pdbx_description
1 polymer ?
#
loop_
_entity_poly.entity_id
_entity_poly.type
_entity_poly.pdbx_seq_one_letter_code
_entity_poly.pdbx_strand_id
1 'polypeptide(L)'
;QVGKTTTTVAYMLWETIFKDTQNCAVLANKGSLARDILAKYQLAYENLPMWLQQGVVTWNKGNVELENGSKIIAASTSSSAIRGGAFNIVFLDEFAFVPTNIAEEFFNSVYPVISSGKKTKIIIVSTPNGMNLFYKLWMDSINKKNDYKPFEIHWSMVPGRDEKWKEETIRNTSERQFKQEFETEFLGSSNTLVSGYKLQQLVYVDPVANHDLLKIYEHPVKEGVNESKSDHLYCITVDVSEGKNLDSSAFSVIDISQTPYKQVATYKSSSITPILFPTVIYNTARYYNDAYILVEINNNPQVADSLHSDFEYENLWKIFTGNKKPQQLSAGFARGIQMGLKMSPQVKAIGCSNLKTLIEGDKLLINDFDTYSELTTFVQQKNSFSAEEGANDDMVMSLVIFSWVTTQQYFKEIVNHDIRKQIQLESMNQMDDDVLPAPIIEDGLEHDFEIVGGDIWEVADGGEVYASFTRKMMERL
;
A
#
# COMPACT_ATOMS: atom_id res chain seq x y z
N GLN A 1 -5.74 -13.86 -30.39
CA GLN A 1 -4.83 -12.82 -30.88
C GLN A 1 -5.62 -11.77 -31.67
N VAL A 2 -5.53 -10.50 -31.28
CA VAL A 2 -6.31 -9.40 -31.87
C VAL A 2 -5.44 -8.42 -32.69
N GLY A 3 -4.20 -8.80 -33.00
CA GLY A 3 -3.29 -8.00 -33.82
C GLY A 3 -2.58 -6.84 -33.09
N LYS A 4 -2.65 -6.74 -31.75
CA LYS A 4 -2.03 -5.67 -30.93
C LYS A 4 -0.57 -5.38 -31.37
N THR A 5 0.27 -6.40 -31.27
CA THR A 5 1.70 -6.33 -31.61
C THR A 5 1.91 -5.98 -33.08
N THR A 6 1.13 -6.56 -34.00
CA THR A 6 1.24 -6.32 -35.45
C THR A 6 0.92 -4.84 -35.79
N THR A 7 -0.13 -4.29 -35.19
CA THR A 7 -0.49 -2.87 -35.40
C THR A 7 0.60 -1.94 -34.88
N THR A 8 1.18 -2.25 -33.70
CA THR A 8 2.28 -1.43 -33.15
C THR A 8 3.53 -1.52 -34.02
N VAL A 9 3.85 -2.72 -34.53
CA VAL A 9 4.95 -2.93 -35.48
C VAL A 9 4.77 -2.10 -36.75
N ALA A 10 3.55 -2.13 -37.34
CA ALA A 10 3.24 -1.33 -38.51
C ALA A 10 3.36 0.19 -38.25
N TYR A 11 2.96 0.63 -37.08
CA TYR A 11 3.13 2.02 -36.64
C TYR A 11 4.61 2.40 -36.49
N MET A 12 5.42 1.57 -35.86
CA MET A 12 6.87 1.80 -35.75
C MET A 12 7.55 1.80 -37.11
N LEU A 13 7.15 0.90 -38.01
CA LEU A 13 7.65 0.88 -39.39
C LEU A 13 7.34 2.19 -40.12
N TRP A 14 6.11 2.68 -40.00
CA TRP A 14 5.74 3.97 -40.58
C TRP A 14 6.57 5.13 -40.00
N GLU A 15 6.74 5.20 -38.68
CA GLU A 15 7.54 6.25 -38.05
C GLU A 15 8.99 6.24 -38.50
N THR A 16 9.62 5.06 -38.61
CA THR A 16 11.04 4.91 -38.95
C THR A 16 11.35 5.12 -40.45
N ILE A 17 10.35 4.92 -41.33
CA ILE A 17 10.53 5.13 -42.76
C ILE A 17 10.29 6.59 -43.15
N PHE A 18 9.23 7.19 -42.59
CA PHE A 18 8.78 8.53 -43.00
C PHE A 18 9.31 9.66 -42.11
N LYS A 19 10.04 9.33 -41.03
CA LYS A 19 10.70 10.33 -40.18
C LYS A 19 12.15 9.94 -39.93
N ASP A 20 13.02 10.92 -39.99
CA ASP A 20 14.45 10.73 -39.76
C ASP A 20 14.74 10.58 -38.26
N THR A 21 15.83 9.90 -37.93
CA THR A 21 16.41 9.79 -36.59
C THR A 21 15.44 9.31 -35.51
N GLN A 22 14.54 8.35 -35.85
CA GLN A 22 13.62 7.80 -34.91
C GLN A 22 14.27 6.61 -34.14
N ASN A 23 14.43 6.78 -32.84
CA ASN A 23 14.91 5.71 -31.95
C ASN A 23 13.71 4.99 -31.32
N CYS A 24 13.56 3.71 -31.59
CA CYS A 24 12.49 2.87 -31.05
C CYS A 24 13.07 1.75 -30.18
N ALA A 25 12.45 1.47 -29.04
CA ALA A 25 12.76 0.32 -28.22
C ALA A 25 11.56 -0.64 -28.16
N VAL A 26 11.81 -1.91 -28.41
CA VAL A 26 10.87 -3.02 -28.27
C VAL A 26 11.29 -3.83 -27.06
N LEU A 27 10.45 -3.86 -26.05
CA LEU A 27 10.70 -4.56 -24.78
C LEU A 27 9.60 -5.57 -24.52
N ALA A 28 9.99 -6.76 -24.08
CA ALA A 28 9.06 -7.82 -23.68
C ALA A 28 9.56 -8.50 -22.41
N ASN A 29 8.71 -9.29 -21.75
CA ASN A 29 9.08 -10.05 -20.55
C ASN A 29 10.26 -11.02 -20.79
N LYS A 30 10.43 -11.49 -22.04
CA LYS A 30 11.56 -12.34 -22.45
C LYS A 30 12.23 -11.75 -23.70
N GLY A 31 13.56 -11.75 -23.71
CA GLY A 31 14.34 -11.25 -24.87
C GLY A 31 14.07 -12.01 -26.18
N SER A 32 13.65 -13.28 -26.13
CA SER A 32 13.20 -14.03 -27.32
C SER A 32 11.96 -13.41 -27.94
N LEU A 33 10.96 -13.04 -27.13
CA LEU A 33 9.73 -12.40 -27.61
C LEU A 33 10.00 -11.03 -28.21
N ALA A 34 10.88 -10.23 -27.60
CA ALA A 34 11.27 -8.94 -28.18
C ALA A 34 11.93 -9.11 -29.56
N ARG A 35 12.79 -10.14 -29.72
CA ARG A 35 13.38 -10.47 -31.02
C ARG A 35 12.36 -10.96 -32.04
N ASP A 36 11.34 -11.71 -31.64
CA ASP A 36 10.26 -12.15 -32.51
C ASP A 36 9.43 -10.96 -33.01
N ILE A 37 9.25 -9.93 -32.18
CA ILE A 37 8.59 -8.68 -32.58
C ILE A 37 9.47 -7.92 -33.59
N LEU A 38 10.78 -7.85 -33.36
CA LEU A 38 11.71 -7.25 -34.30
C LEU A 38 11.74 -8.01 -35.64
N ALA A 39 11.64 -9.34 -35.61
CA ALA A 39 11.54 -10.15 -36.83
C ALA A 39 10.26 -9.85 -37.63
N LYS A 40 9.13 -9.56 -36.95
CA LYS A 40 7.91 -9.07 -37.62
C LYS A 40 8.11 -7.71 -38.28
N TYR A 41 8.87 -6.80 -37.64
CA TYR A 41 9.24 -5.53 -38.23
C TYR A 41 10.10 -5.77 -39.48
N GLN A 42 11.12 -6.61 -39.39
CA GLN A 42 12.00 -6.97 -40.52
C GLN A 42 11.21 -7.55 -41.68
N LEU A 43 10.32 -8.50 -41.42
CA LEU A 43 9.43 -9.07 -42.42
C LEU A 43 8.52 -8.03 -43.08
N ALA A 44 7.95 -7.13 -42.30
CA ALA A 44 7.12 -6.06 -42.83
C ALA A 44 7.92 -5.08 -43.70
N TYR A 45 9.15 -4.74 -43.30
CA TYR A 45 10.07 -3.91 -44.09
C TYR A 45 10.45 -4.57 -45.40
N GLU A 46 10.81 -5.85 -45.40
CA GLU A 46 11.20 -6.62 -46.61
C GLU A 46 10.05 -6.72 -47.63
N ASN A 47 8.81 -6.70 -47.19
CA ASN A 47 7.62 -6.71 -48.04
C ASN A 47 7.19 -5.34 -48.56
N LEU A 48 7.89 -4.26 -48.21
CA LEU A 48 7.63 -2.94 -48.76
C LEU A 48 8.10 -2.89 -50.23
N PRO A 49 7.44 -2.07 -51.08
CA PRO A 49 7.99 -1.74 -52.40
C PRO A 49 9.38 -1.16 -52.26
N MET A 50 10.31 -1.51 -53.17
CA MET A 50 11.72 -1.06 -53.11
C MET A 50 11.89 0.44 -52.98
N TRP A 51 10.99 1.23 -53.56
CA TRP A 51 11.05 2.69 -53.50
C TRP A 51 10.65 3.29 -52.13
N LEU A 52 10.09 2.46 -51.23
CA LEU A 52 9.81 2.84 -49.84
C LEU A 52 10.87 2.32 -48.87
N GLN A 53 11.71 1.38 -49.28
CA GLN A 53 12.75 0.85 -48.46
C GLN A 53 13.89 1.84 -48.30
N GLN A 54 14.20 2.25 -47.08
CA GLN A 54 15.39 3.03 -46.75
C GLN A 54 16.64 2.17 -46.88
N GLY A 55 17.81 2.75 -47.06
CA GLY A 55 19.06 2.00 -46.95
C GLY A 55 19.25 1.43 -45.53
N VAL A 56 19.93 0.32 -45.42
CA VAL A 56 20.12 -0.42 -44.14
C VAL A 56 21.58 -0.36 -43.74
N VAL A 57 21.86 0.13 -42.55
CA VAL A 57 23.19 0.19 -41.94
C VAL A 57 23.45 -1.05 -41.09
N THR A 58 22.48 -1.45 -40.26
CA THR A 58 22.57 -2.62 -39.40
C THR A 58 21.31 -3.43 -39.50
N TRP A 59 21.48 -4.77 -39.66
CA TRP A 59 20.37 -5.71 -39.75
C TRP A 59 20.70 -6.99 -39.02
N ASN A 60 20.22 -7.10 -37.77
CA ASN A 60 20.44 -8.31 -36.98
C ASN A 60 19.24 -8.65 -36.07
N LYS A 61 19.34 -9.71 -35.29
CA LYS A 61 18.26 -10.19 -34.43
C LYS A 61 17.99 -9.29 -33.20
N GLY A 62 18.87 -8.34 -32.88
CA GLY A 62 18.77 -7.48 -31.72
C GLY A 62 18.51 -6.02 -32.07
N ASN A 63 18.92 -5.57 -33.26
CA ASN A 63 18.71 -4.20 -33.70
C ASN A 63 18.64 -4.07 -35.22
N VAL A 64 17.98 -3.03 -35.67
CA VAL A 64 17.92 -2.57 -37.04
C VAL A 64 18.29 -1.09 -37.05
N GLU A 65 19.14 -0.66 -37.97
CA GLU A 65 19.50 0.74 -38.17
C GLU A 65 19.41 1.07 -39.67
N LEU A 66 18.70 2.16 -39.99
CA LEU A 66 18.45 2.63 -41.34
C LEU A 66 19.34 3.81 -41.65
N GLU A 67 19.62 4.06 -42.96
CA GLU A 67 20.47 5.18 -43.41
C GLU A 67 19.92 6.57 -43.06
N ASN A 68 18.60 6.69 -42.84
CA ASN A 68 18.00 7.94 -42.36
C ASN A 68 18.24 8.17 -40.84
N GLY A 69 19.11 7.39 -40.21
CA GLY A 69 19.47 7.50 -38.80
C GLY A 69 18.43 6.90 -37.84
N SER A 70 17.36 6.29 -38.36
CA SER A 70 16.35 5.62 -37.51
C SER A 70 16.86 4.25 -37.02
N LYS A 71 16.57 3.93 -35.75
CA LYS A 71 17.06 2.73 -35.09
C LYS A 71 16.00 2.06 -34.26
N ILE A 72 15.97 0.73 -34.30
CA ILE A 72 15.10 -0.08 -33.46
C ILE A 72 15.95 -1.09 -32.70
N ILE A 73 15.76 -1.19 -31.40
CA ILE A 73 16.40 -2.19 -30.54
C ILE A 73 15.36 -3.11 -29.92
N ALA A 74 15.70 -4.38 -29.74
CA ALA A 74 14.89 -5.38 -29.07
C ALA A 74 15.61 -5.95 -27.85
N ALA A 75 15.02 -5.84 -26.68
CA ALA A 75 15.59 -6.31 -25.41
C ALA A 75 14.52 -6.88 -24.48
N SER A 76 14.95 -7.60 -23.45
CA SER A 76 14.05 -7.95 -22.33
C SER A 76 13.80 -6.73 -21.46
N THR A 77 12.62 -6.64 -20.87
CA THR A 77 12.30 -5.62 -19.88
C THR A 77 13.19 -5.82 -18.64
N SER A 78 14.10 -4.89 -18.40
CA SER A 78 14.99 -4.86 -17.23
C SER A 78 15.34 -3.42 -16.88
N SER A 79 15.77 -3.18 -15.67
CA SER A 79 16.14 -1.84 -15.19
C SER A 79 17.26 -1.15 -15.99
N SER A 80 18.05 -1.92 -16.72
CA SER A 80 19.17 -1.43 -17.53
C SER A 80 18.92 -1.43 -19.04
N ALA A 81 17.79 -1.99 -19.50
CA ALA A 81 17.57 -2.31 -20.92
C ALA A 81 17.70 -1.11 -21.88
N ILE A 82 17.29 0.07 -21.42
CA ILE A 82 17.30 1.29 -22.24
C ILE A 82 17.91 2.50 -21.48
N ARG A 83 18.69 2.25 -20.42
CA ARG A 83 19.39 3.33 -19.69
C ARG A 83 20.38 4.06 -20.63
N GLY A 84 20.36 5.38 -20.58
CA GLY A 84 21.27 6.26 -21.32
C GLY A 84 20.91 6.46 -22.79
N GLY A 85 19.83 5.88 -23.29
CA GLY A 85 19.32 6.09 -24.65
C GLY A 85 18.20 7.13 -24.69
N ALA A 86 18.16 7.97 -25.71
CA ALA A 86 16.99 8.81 -26.02
C ALA A 86 16.09 8.06 -27.01
N PHE A 87 14.82 7.86 -26.66
CA PHE A 87 13.85 7.13 -27.48
C PHE A 87 12.64 7.98 -27.84
N ASN A 88 12.18 7.85 -29.09
CA ASN A 88 10.96 8.44 -29.59
C ASN A 88 9.75 7.56 -29.34
N ILE A 89 9.96 6.22 -29.39
CA ILE A 89 8.92 5.22 -29.12
C ILE A 89 9.50 4.14 -28.20
N VAL A 90 8.78 3.85 -27.13
CA VAL A 90 9.04 2.66 -26.27
C VAL A 90 7.81 1.78 -26.32
N PHE A 91 7.97 0.57 -26.82
CA PHE A 91 6.95 -0.44 -26.91
C PHE A 91 7.19 -1.55 -25.88
N LEU A 92 6.26 -1.70 -24.94
CA LEU A 92 6.25 -2.74 -23.91
C LEU A 92 5.19 -3.78 -24.26
N ASP A 93 5.61 -4.97 -24.68
CA ASP A 93 4.71 -6.07 -25.01
C ASP A 93 4.61 -7.06 -23.86
N GLU A 94 3.41 -7.56 -23.61
CA GLU A 94 3.06 -8.48 -22.51
C GLU A 94 3.55 -7.98 -21.13
N PHE A 95 3.35 -6.68 -20.87
CA PHE A 95 3.89 -6.01 -19.69
C PHE A 95 3.33 -6.56 -18.37
N ALA A 96 2.08 -7.03 -18.35
CA ALA A 96 1.48 -7.64 -17.15
C ALA A 96 2.19 -8.96 -16.73
N PHE A 97 3.00 -9.56 -17.60
CA PHE A 97 3.77 -10.78 -17.31
C PHE A 97 5.22 -10.50 -16.89
N VAL A 98 5.60 -9.24 -16.76
CA VAL A 98 6.89 -8.85 -16.19
C VAL A 98 6.77 -8.99 -14.67
N PRO A 99 7.73 -9.64 -13.98
CA PRO A 99 7.73 -9.72 -12.51
C PRO A 99 7.61 -8.33 -11.88
N THR A 100 6.83 -8.21 -10.81
CA THR A 100 6.46 -6.91 -10.22
C THR A 100 7.67 -6.09 -9.82
N ASN A 101 8.67 -6.71 -9.16
CA ASN A 101 9.92 -6.05 -8.78
C ASN A 101 10.69 -5.48 -9.98
N ILE A 102 10.76 -6.23 -11.10
CA ILE A 102 11.42 -5.78 -12.32
C ILE A 102 10.61 -4.65 -12.99
N ALA A 103 9.29 -4.75 -13.00
CA ALA A 103 8.42 -3.73 -13.59
C ALA A 103 8.54 -2.40 -12.85
N GLU A 104 8.55 -2.41 -11.51
CA GLU A 104 8.71 -1.21 -10.69
C GLU A 104 10.09 -0.60 -10.84
N GLU A 105 11.16 -1.40 -10.77
CA GLU A 105 12.52 -0.95 -10.96
C GLU A 105 12.72 -0.36 -12.36
N PHE A 106 12.12 -0.98 -13.39
CA PHE A 106 12.13 -0.47 -14.75
C PHE A 106 11.46 0.90 -14.83
N PHE A 107 10.26 1.06 -14.30
CA PHE A 107 9.56 2.35 -14.31
C PHE A 107 10.35 3.42 -13.57
N ASN A 108 10.86 3.15 -12.38
CA ASN A 108 11.64 4.11 -11.60
C ASN A 108 12.94 4.53 -12.30
N SER A 109 13.58 3.63 -13.04
CA SER A 109 14.86 3.91 -13.69
C SER A 109 14.74 4.47 -15.11
N VAL A 110 13.66 4.15 -15.81
CA VAL A 110 13.49 4.45 -17.25
C VAL A 110 12.51 5.59 -17.48
N TYR A 111 11.48 5.70 -16.65
CA TYR A 111 10.49 6.78 -16.79
C TYR A 111 11.09 8.20 -16.80
N PRO A 112 12.09 8.56 -15.97
CA PRO A 112 12.76 9.85 -16.05
C PRO A 112 13.44 10.12 -17.41
N VAL A 113 14.00 9.06 -18.01
CA VAL A 113 14.64 9.15 -19.35
C VAL A 113 13.59 9.37 -20.44
N ILE A 114 12.46 8.69 -20.32
CA ILE A 114 11.34 8.79 -21.27
C ILE A 114 10.65 10.15 -21.14
N SER A 115 10.42 10.61 -19.91
CA SER A 115 9.73 11.88 -19.62
C SER A 115 10.54 13.12 -20.00
N SER A 116 11.87 13.01 -20.11
CA SER A 116 12.73 14.12 -20.57
C SER A 116 12.56 14.46 -22.05
N GLY A 117 12.02 13.53 -22.85
CA GLY A 117 11.74 13.72 -24.27
C GLY A 117 10.38 14.40 -24.49
N LYS A 118 10.36 15.61 -25.07
CA LYS A 118 9.12 16.37 -25.36
C LYS A 118 8.11 15.64 -26.27
N LYS A 119 8.47 14.51 -26.89
CA LYS A 119 7.65 13.77 -27.88
C LYS A 119 7.78 12.26 -27.77
N THR A 120 8.24 11.72 -26.65
CA THR A 120 8.34 10.26 -26.47
C THR A 120 6.96 9.64 -26.35
N LYS A 121 6.71 8.57 -27.08
CA LYS A 121 5.47 7.80 -27.04
C LYS A 121 5.74 6.47 -26.34
N ILE A 122 4.93 6.15 -25.34
CA ILE A 122 4.98 4.87 -24.63
C ILE A 122 3.75 4.08 -25.04
N ILE A 123 3.95 2.88 -25.55
CA ILE A 123 2.88 1.95 -25.93
C ILE A 123 3.01 0.72 -25.05
N ILE A 124 2.05 0.50 -24.19
CA ILE A 124 2.01 -0.67 -23.29
C ILE A 124 0.89 -1.58 -23.73
N VAL A 125 1.21 -2.84 -23.99
CA VAL A 125 0.24 -3.84 -24.44
C VAL A 125 0.37 -5.08 -23.59
N SER A 126 -0.77 -5.63 -23.15
CA SER A 126 -0.82 -6.92 -22.46
C SER A 126 -2.23 -7.50 -22.50
N THR A 127 -2.36 -8.77 -22.14
CA THR A 127 -3.55 -9.33 -21.51
C THR A 127 -3.40 -9.16 -20.00
N PRO A 128 -4.50 -9.05 -19.23
CA PRO A 128 -4.46 -8.97 -17.78
C PRO A 128 -3.72 -10.17 -17.17
N ASN A 129 -2.91 -9.93 -16.15
CA ASN A 129 -2.24 -10.98 -15.39
C ASN A 129 -2.12 -10.56 -13.92
N GLY A 130 -3.15 -10.79 -13.13
CA GLY A 130 -3.23 -10.31 -11.76
C GLY A 130 -3.41 -8.79 -11.65
N MET A 131 -3.33 -8.30 -10.41
CA MET A 131 -3.54 -6.87 -10.09
C MET A 131 -2.20 -6.18 -9.79
N ASN A 132 -1.29 -6.26 -10.74
CA ASN A 132 0.08 -5.75 -10.66
C ASN A 132 0.21 -4.30 -11.16
N LEU A 133 1.44 -3.83 -11.42
CA LEU A 133 1.69 -2.47 -11.93
C LEU A 133 0.93 -2.15 -13.22
N PHE A 134 0.73 -3.12 -14.13
CA PHE A 134 -0.08 -2.92 -15.33
C PHE A 134 -1.55 -2.62 -14.98
N TYR A 135 -2.11 -3.34 -14.01
CA TYR A 135 -3.45 -3.06 -13.49
C TYR A 135 -3.54 -1.64 -12.90
N LYS A 136 -2.55 -1.23 -12.09
CA LYS A 136 -2.51 0.14 -11.54
C LYS A 136 -2.51 1.19 -12.64
N LEU A 137 -1.60 1.07 -13.63
CA LEU A 137 -1.53 1.99 -14.76
C LEU A 137 -2.84 2.04 -15.54
N TRP A 138 -3.51 0.91 -15.71
CA TRP A 138 -4.80 0.78 -16.36
C TRP A 138 -5.91 1.49 -15.57
N MET A 139 -6.04 1.22 -14.28
CA MET A 139 -7.05 1.85 -13.43
C MET A 139 -6.83 3.35 -13.28
N ASP A 140 -5.58 3.78 -13.14
CA ASP A 140 -5.22 5.20 -13.09
C ASP A 140 -5.56 5.91 -14.41
N SER A 141 -5.43 5.23 -15.55
CA SER A 141 -5.82 5.79 -16.85
C SER A 141 -7.34 5.94 -17.01
N ILE A 142 -8.11 4.95 -16.55
CA ILE A 142 -9.58 5.03 -16.53
C ILE A 142 -10.04 6.17 -15.62
N ASN A 143 -9.42 6.30 -14.45
CA ASN A 143 -9.72 7.33 -13.46
C ASN A 143 -9.11 8.71 -13.80
N LYS A 144 -8.41 8.83 -14.94
CA LYS A 144 -7.72 10.07 -15.40
C LYS A 144 -6.68 10.59 -14.43
N LYS A 145 -6.04 9.71 -13.66
CA LYS A 145 -4.93 10.04 -12.76
C LYS A 145 -3.58 10.08 -13.48
N ASN A 146 -3.49 9.51 -14.68
CA ASN A 146 -2.32 9.56 -15.55
C ASN A 146 -2.71 9.96 -16.99
N ASP A 147 -1.71 10.21 -17.84
CA ASP A 147 -1.91 10.66 -19.23
C ASP A 147 -2.06 9.53 -20.24
N TYR A 148 -2.05 8.28 -19.81
CA TYR A 148 -2.26 7.14 -20.69
C TYR A 148 -3.70 7.10 -21.20
N LYS A 149 -3.84 6.69 -22.47
CA LYS A 149 -5.15 6.49 -23.10
C LYS A 149 -5.48 5.00 -23.12
N PRO A 150 -6.42 4.53 -22.29
CA PRO A 150 -6.78 3.12 -22.25
C PRO A 150 -7.52 2.72 -23.50
N PHE A 151 -7.17 1.57 -24.04
CA PHE A 151 -7.87 0.96 -25.19
C PHE A 151 -8.02 -0.54 -24.95
N GLU A 152 -9.25 -0.99 -24.83
CA GLU A 152 -9.62 -2.38 -24.57
C GLU A 152 -10.19 -3.02 -25.82
N ILE A 153 -9.80 -4.28 -26.10
CA ILE A 153 -10.35 -5.08 -27.18
C ILE A 153 -10.95 -6.35 -26.59
N HIS A 154 -12.25 -6.31 -26.39
CA HIS A 154 -13.03 -7.47 -25.97
C HIS A 154 -13.17 -8.49 -27.11
N TRP A 155 -13.27 -9.78 -26.82
CA TRP A 155 -13.35 -10.84 -27.83
C TRP A 155 -14.49 -10.65 -28.83
N SER A 156 -15.63 -10.12 -28.40
CA SER A 156 -16.81 -9.87 -29.24
C SER A 156 -16.59 -8.81 -30.31
N MET A 157 -15.55 -7.98 -30.18
CA MET A 157 -15.17 -6.99 -31.19
C MET A 157 -14.39 -7.60 -32.36
N VAL A 158 -13.98 -8.86 -32.24
CA VAL A 158 -13.16 -9.54 -33.26
C VAL A 158 -14.06 -10.28 -34.24
N PRO A 159 -14.00 -9.95 -35.53
CA PRO A 159 -14.83 -10.62 -36.53
C PRO A 159 -14.64 -12.15 -36.50
N GLY A 160 -15.75 -12.89 -36.60
CA GLY A 160 -15.75 -14.35 -36.59
C GLY A 160 -15.74 -15.00 -35.22
N ARG A 161 -15.79 -14.23 -34.13
CA ARG A 161 -15.96 -14.74 -32.77
C ARG A 161 -17.41 -14.51 -32.30
N ASP A 162 -18.14 -15.61 -32.13
CA ASP A 162 -19.51 -15.67 -31.66
C ASP A 162 -19.62 -16.46 -30.34
N GLU A 163 -20.79 -16.59 -29.77
CA GLU A 163 -21.02 -17.35 -28.54
C GLU A 163 -20.62 -18.84 -28.69
N LYS A 164 -20.80 -19.41 -29.88
CA LYS A 164 -20.35 -20.79 -30.15
C LYS A 164 -18.84 -20.91 -30.03
N TRP A 165 -18.09 -19.95 -30.59
CA TRP A 165 -16.64 -19.86 -30.44
C TRP A 165 -16.23 -19.70 -28.97
N LYS A 166 -16.98 -18.89 -28.18
CA LYS A 166 -16.77 -18.73 -26.74
C LYS A 166 -16.92 -20.05 -26.01
N GLU A 167 -18.04 -20.76 -26.20
CA GLU A 167 -18.30 -22.05 -25.57
C GLU A 167 -17.23 -23.11 -25.93
N GLU A 168 -16.82 -23.17 -27.20
CA GLU A 168 -15.76 -24.07 -27.65
C GLU A 168 -14.40 -23.72 -27.00
N THR A 169 -14.09 -22.44 -26.89
CA THR A 169 -12.84 -21.97 -26.27
C THR A 169 -12.82 -22.27 -24.78
N ILE A 170 -13.91 -22.01 -24.05
CA ILE A 170 -14.03 -22.34 -22.62
C ILE A 170 -13.87 -23.85 -22.39
N ARG A 171 -14.49 -24.67 -23.24
CA ARG A 171 -14.41 -26.14 -23.15
C ARG A 171 -12.98 -26.66 -23.34
N ASN A 172 -12.22 -26.01 -24.22
CA ASN A 172 -10.84 -26.40 -24.53
C ASN A 172 -9.78 -25.81 -23.58
N THR A 173 -10.17 -24.81 -22.77
CA THR A 173 -9.27 -24.13 -21.82
C THR A 173 -9.86 -24.17 -20.42
N SER A 174 -10.36 -23.04 -19.95
CA SER A 174 -11.15 -22.90 -18.73
C SER A 174 -11.89 -21.56 -18.76
N GLU A 175 -12.99 -21.45 -18.00
CA GLU A 175 -13.72 -20.18 -17.87
C GLU A 175 -12.81 -19.06 -17.35
N ARG A 176 -11.94 -19.36 -16.38
CA ARG A 176 -10.97 -18.42 -15.83
C ARG A 176 -9.99 -17.89 -16.87
N GLN A 177 -9.42 -18.80 -17.66
CA GLN A 177 -8.51 -18.42 -18.75
C GLN A 177 -9.23 -17.61 -19.82
N PHE A 178 -10.47 -17.95 -20.12
CA PHE A 178 -11.29 -17.20 -21.08
C PHE A 178 -11.52 -15.76 -20.60
N LYS A 179 -11.91 -15.58 -19.33
CA LYS A 179 -12.10 -14.26 -18.72
C LYS A 179 -10.83 -13.42 -18.79
N GLN A 180 -9.68 -13.98 -18.43
CA GLN A 180 -8.40 -13.28 -18.45
C GLN A 180 -7.94 -12.90 -19.85
N GLU A 181 -7.95 -13.86 -20.79
CA GLU A 181 -7.34 -13.69 -22.11
C GLU A 181 -8.25 -13.03 -23.15
N PHE A 182 -9.56 -13.18 -22.98
CA PHE A 182 -10.53 -12.79 -24.01
C PHE A 182 -11.58 -11.77 -23.50
N GLU A 183 -12.02 -11.87 -22.25
CA GLU A 183 -12.88 -10.87 -21.60
C GLU A 183 -12.10 -9.75 -20.94
N THR A 184 -10.76 -9.83 -20.95
CA THR A 184 -9.83 -8.81 -20.42
C THR A 184 -10.04 -8.49 -18.93
N GLU A 185 -10.56 -9.47 -18.16
CA GLU A 185 -10.77 -9.31 -16.74
C GLU A 185 -9.44 -9.46 -15.96
N PHE A 186 -9.16 -8.52 -15.07
CA PHE A 186 -8.07 -8.63 -14.13
C PHE A 186 -8.50 -9.58 -13.00
N LEU A 187 -8.06 -10.81 -13.09
CA LEU A 187 -8.34 -11.84 -12.09
C LEU A 187 -7.14 -11.94 -11.15
N GLY A 188 -7.39 -11.92 -9.84
CA GLY A 188 -6.37 -12.29 -8.85
C GLY A 188 -5.96 -13.76 -9.00
N SER A 189 -4.84 -14.14 -8.37
CA SER A 189 -4.37 -15.52 -8.35
C SER A 189 -5.41 -16.49 -7.79
N SER A 190 -5.34 -17.75 -8.15
CA SER A 190 -6.20 -18.77 -7.55
C SER A 190 -5.72 -19.11 -6.14
N ASN A 191 -6.65 -19.38 -5.22
CA ASN A 191 -6.35 -19.76 -3.83
C ASN A 191 -5.60 -18.67 -3.04
N THR A 192 -5.88 -17.39 -3.32
CA THR A 192 -5.40 -16.28 -2.49
C THR A 192 -5.97 -16.37 -1.08
N LEU A 193 -5.24 -15.80 -0.11
CA LEU A 193 -5.68 -15.73 1.29
C LEU A 193 -7.05 -15.06 1.40
N VAL A 194 -7.22 -13.93 0.76
CA VAL A 194 -8.47 -13.16 0.69
C VAL A 194 -9.20 -13.53 -0.60
N SER A 195 -10.52 -13.63 -0.56
CA SER A 195 -11.31 -13.98 -1.74
C SER A 195 -11.13 -12.97 -2.88
N GLY A 196 -11.09 -13.46 -4.13
CA GLY A 196 -10.93 -12.61 -5.30
C GLY A 196 -12.02 -11.53 -5.39
N TYR A 197 -13.25 -11.84 -5.01
CA TYR A 197 -14.35 -10.88 -4.91
C TYR A 197 -14.03 -9.75 -3.92
N LYS A 198 -13.50 -10.07 -2.74
CA LYS A 198 -13.12 -9.06 -1.75
C LYS A 198 -11.94 -8.21 -2.20
N LEU A 199 -10.94 -8.84 -2.83
CA LEU A 199 -9.79 -8.11 -3.40
C LEU A 199 -10.22 -7.06 -4.43
N GLN A 200 -11.21 -7.35 -5.28
CA GLN A 200 -11.75 -6.38 -6.24
C GLN A 200 -12.49 -5.20 -5.58
N GLN A 201 -12.97 -5.37 -4.35
CA GLN A 201 -13.66 -4.31 -3.60
C GLN A 201 -12.72 -3.43 -2.78
N LEU A 202 -11.48 -3.87 -2.55
CA LEU A 202 -10.49 -3.08 -1.81
C LEU A 202 -10.14 -1.82 -2.61
N VAL A 203 -10.15 -0.69 -1.91
CA VAL A 203 -9.80 0.61 -2.47
C VAL A 203 -8.48 1.04 -1.86
N TYR A 204 -7.49 1.28 -2.70
CA TYR A 204 -6.23 1.90 -2.30
C TYR A 204 -6.26 3.40 -2.61
N VAL A 205 -5.47 4.16 -1.88
CA VAL A 205 -5.37 5.62 -2.02
C VAL A 205 -3.94 6.04 -2.32
N ASP A 206 -3.78 7.22 -2.90
CA ASP A 206 -2.46 7.79 -3.07
C ASP A 206 -1.96 8.37 -1.73
N PRO A 207 -0.67 8.24 -1.39
CA PRO A 207 -0.14 8.79 -0.16
C PRO A 207 -0.25 10.32 -0.14
N VAL A 208 -0.61 10.89 1.01
CA VAL A 208 -0.66 12.34 1.21
C VAL A 208 0.73 12.95 1.33
N ALA A 209 1.72 12.15 1.76
CA ALA A 209 3.13 12.55 1.81
C ALA A 209 4.04 11.35 1.60
N ASN A 210 5.21 11.61 1.00
CA ASN A 210 6.28 10.63 0.84
C ASN A 210 7.56 11.22 1.44
N HIS A 211 8.17 10.50 2.37
CA HIS A 211 9.48 10.84 2.92
C HIS A 211 10.44 9.69 2.59
N ASP A 212 11.22 9.84 1.53
CA ASP A 212 12.01 8.79 0.90
C ASP A 212 11.12 7.56 0.56
N LEU A 213 11.28 6.45 1.26
CA LEU A 213 10.50 5.22 1.08
C LEU A 213 9.32 5.08 2.05
N LEU A 214 9.15 6.03 2.99
CA LEU A 214 8.00 6.07 3.88
C LEU A 214 6.82 6.75 3.19
N LYS A 215 5.76 6.01 2.93
CA LYS A 215 4.51 6.51 2.38
C LYS A 215 3.53 6.79 3.52
N ILE A 216 2.99 8.00 3.58
CA ILE A 216 2.04 8.44 4.60
C ILE A 216 0.68 8.63 3.93
N TYR A 217 -0.34 7.92 4.42
CA TYR A 217 -1.73 8.00 3.96
C TYR A 217 -2.59 8.87 4.87
N GLU A 218 -2.33 8.84 6.17
CA GLU A 218 -2.96 9.72 7.15
C GLU A 218 -1.89 10.20 8.15
N HIS A 219 -1.90 11.50 8.48
CA HIS A 219 -1.04 12.04 9.53
C HIS A 219 -1.53 11.62 10.92
N PRO A 220 -0.65 11.58 11.94
CA PRO A 220 -1.07 11.22 13.28
C PRO A 220 -2.08 12.21 13.85
N VAL A 221 -3.13 11.69 14.47
CA VAL A 221 -4.16 12.48 15.15
C VAL A 221 -3.70 12.73 16.58
N LYS A 222 -3.68 14.01 16.98
CA LYS A 222 -3.28 14.46 18.33
C LYS A 222 -4.39 15.24 18.98
N GLU A 223 -4.47 15.19 20.29
CA GLU A 223 -5.40 15.98 21.08
C GLU A 223 -5.24 17.48 20.79
N GLY A 224 -6.37 18.18 20.59
CA GLY A 224 -6.38 19.60 20.24
C GLY A 224 -5.98 19.93 18.81
N VAL A 225 -5.65 18.92 17.99
CA VAL A 225 -5.39 19.06 16.56
C VAL A 225 -6.54 18.41 15.78
N ASN A 226 -7.06 19.10 14.76
CA ASN A 226 -8.16 18.62 13.92
C ASN A 226 -9.45 18.22 14.70
N GLU A 227 -9.78 18.97 15.75
CA GLU A 227 -10.97 18.73 16.60
C GLU A 227 -10.96 17.37 17.33
N SER A 228 -9.82 16.68 17.37
CA SER A 228 -9.70 15.43 18.10
C SER A 228 -9.67 15.70 19.61
N LYS A 229 -10.44 14.90 20.35
CA LYS A 229 -10.54 14.97 21.83
C LYS A 229 -9.47 14.12 22.53
N SER A 230 -8.71 13.31 21.82
CA SER A 230 -7.64 12.47 22.37
C SER A 230 -6.63 12.11 21.30
N ASP A 231 -5.43 11.73 21.72
CA ASP A 231 -4.41 11.13 20.87
C ASP A 231 -4.88 9.77 20.34
N HIS A 232 -4.63 9.49 19.06
CA HIS A 232 -4.84 8.17 18.53
C HIS A 232 -3.70 7.23 18.89
N LEU A 233 -4.03 5.95 19.07
CA LEU A 233 -3.06 4.87 19.29
C LEU A 233 -2.66 4.21 17.97
N TYR A 234 -1.35 3.98 17.84
CA TYR A 234 -0.79 3.37 16.64
C TYR A 234 0.03 2.13 16.96
N CYS A 235 0.08 1.20 16.02
CA CYS A 235 0.89 0.02 16.07
C CYS A 235 1.74 -0.09 14.82
N ILE A 236 3.03 -0.38 14.98
CA ILE A 236 3.97 -0.68 13.90
C ILE A 236 4.34 -2.15 13.96
N THR A 237 4.06 -2.87 12.89
CA THR A 237 4.47 -4.27 12.73
C THR A 237 5.51 -4.39 11.64
N VAL A 238 6.64 -4.99 11.98
CA VAL A 238 7.88 -4.97 11.19
C VAL A 238 8.25 -6.37 10.75
N ASP A 239 8.40 -6.55 9.44
CA ASP A 239 9.01 -7.71 8.82
C ASP A 239 10.44 -7.37 8.41
N VAL A 240 11.42 -8.14 8.89
CA VAL A 240 12.86 -7.85 8.70
C VAL A 240 13.49 -8.86 7.76
N SER A 241 14.01 -8.38 6.64
CA SER A 241 14.78 -9.20 5.69
C SER A 241 16.27 -9.30 6.07
N GLU A 242 16.96 -10.25 5.45
CA GLU A 242 18.42 -10.40 5.61
C GLU A 242 19.25 -9.33 4.87
N GLY A 243 18.62 -8.41 4.11
CA GLY A 243 19.30 -7.34 3.38
C GLY A 243 20.11 -7.80 2.16
N LYS A 244 19.81 -8.96 1.59
CA LYS A 244 20.54 -9.55 0.45
C LYS A 244 19.94 -9.20 -0.92
N ASN A 245 19.16 -8.12 -1.03
CA ASN A 245 18.47 -7.67 -2.25
C ASN A 245 17.44 -8.67 -2.86
N LEU A 246 17.05 -9.71 -2.13
CA LEU A 246 16.06 -10.69 -2.56
C LEU A 246 14.70 -10.41 -1.89
N ASP A 247 14.72 -10.13 -0.59
CA ASP A 247 13.53 -9.80 0.21
C ASP A 247 13.68 -8.38 0.76
N SER A 248 12.58 -7.67 0.97
CA SER A 248 12.58 -6.30 1.49
C SER A 248 12.33 -6.30 3.00
N SER A 249 12.96 -5.37 3.71
CA SER A 249 12.51 -5.00 5.05
C SER A 249 11.32 -4.07 4.93
N ALA A 250 10.23 -4.40 5.61
CA ALA A 250 8.98 -3.67 5.50
C ALA A 250 8.31 -3.46 6.87
N PHE A 251 7.51 -2.40 6.97
CA PHE A 251 6.58 -2.25 8.09
C PHE A 251 5.29 -1.53 7.67
N SER A 252 4.23 -1.82 8.41
CA SER A 252 2.96 -1.10 8.33
C SER A 252 2.69 -0.37 9.66
N VAL A 253 2.27 0.89 9.57
CA VAL A 253 1.72 1.66 10.69
C VAL A 253 0.21 1.57 10.63
N ILE A 254 -0.41 1.15 11.71
CA ILE A 254 -1.84 0.88 11.78
C ILE A 254 -2.44 1.69 12.93
N ASP A 255 -3.46 2.47 12.63
CA ASP A 255 -4.31 3.12 13.64
C ASP A 255 -5.20 2.05 14.29
N ILE A 256 -5.05 1.89 15.60
CA ILE A 256 -5.75 0.89 16.39
C ILE A 256 -6.76 1.50 17.37
N SER A 257 -7.00 2.80 17.31
CA SER A 257 -7.90 3.52 18.23
C SER A 257 -9.34 3.07 18.11
N GLN A 258 -9.77 2.70 16.91
CA GLN A 258 -11.14 2.26 16.63
C GLN A 258 -11.18 1.22 15.52
N THR A 259 -12.30 0.52 15.39
CA THR A 259 -12.57 -0.37 14.25
C THR A 259 -13.46 0.34 13.24
N PRO A 260 -13.16 0.24 11.93
CA PRO A 260 -12.08 -0.54 11.32
C PRO A 260 -10.69 0.03 11.63
N TYR A 261 -9.71 -0.86 11.90
CA TYR A 261 -8.30 -0.48 11.94
C TYR A 261 -7.87 0.05 10.56
N LYS A 262 -6.92 0.99 10.53
CA LYS A 262 -6.49 1.61 9.26
C LYS A 262 -4.99 1.55 9.09
N GLN A 263 -4.51 1.11 7.94
CA GLN A 263 -3.13 1.26 7.53
C GLN A 263 -2.88 2.72 7.16
N VAL A 264 -2.15 3.46 8.00
CA VAL A 264 -1.94 4.92 7.88
C VAL A 264 -0.58 5.29 7.29
N ALA A 265 0.40 4.40 7.38
CA ALA A 265 1.68 4.55 6.68
C ALA A 265 2.33 3.20 6.40
N THR A 266 3.21 3.18 5.41
CA THR A 266 3.98 1.99 5.01
C THR A 266 5.40 2.36 4.67
N TYR A 267 6.31 1.43 4.90
CA TYR A 267 7.71 1.51 4.49
C TYR A 267 8.14 0.18 3.90
N LYS A 268 8.86 0.23 2.78
CA LYS A 268 9.43 -0.96 2.14
C LYS A 268 10.77 -0.62 1.51
N SER A 269 11.80 -1.42 1.80
CA SER A 269 13.15 -1.24 1.24
C SER A 269 13.87 -2.56 1.08
N SER A 270 14.39 -2.82 -0.12
CA SER A 270 15.26 -3.96 -0.41
C SER A 270 16.75 -3.69 -0.10
N SER A 271 17.11 -2.42 0.17
CA SER A 271 18.50 -1.98 0.31
C SER A 271 18.87 -1.49 1.71
N ILE A 272 17.89 -1.30 2.61
CA ILE A 272 18.17 -0.83 3.95
C ILE A 272 18.94 -1.87 4.76
N THR A 273 19.97 -1.41 5.44
CA THR A 273 20.74 -2.31 6.33
C THR A 273 20.05 -2.47 7.68
N PRO A 274 20.18 -3.65 8.34
CA PRO A 274 19.64 -3.88 9.67
C PRO A 274 20.15 -2.89 10.74
N ILE A 275 21.25 -2.20 10.48
CA ILE A 275 21.83 -1.17 11.39
C ILE A 275 21.05 0.15 11.27
N LEU A 276 20.62 0.52 10.07
CA LEU A 276 19.91 1.79 9.82
C LEU A 276 18.40 1.66 10.02
N PHE A 277 17.86 0.47 9.84
CA PHE A 277 16.43 0.24 9.89
C PHE A 277 15.79 0.60 11.25
N PRO A 278 16.40 0.31 12.42
CA PRO A 278 15.89 0.75 13.72
C PRO A 278 15.66 2.26 13.82
N THR A 279 16.53 3.07 13.20
CA THR A 279 16.38 4.54 13.21
C THR A 279 15.13 4.98 12.47
N VAL A 280 14.83 4.35 11.32
CA VAL A 280 13.61 4.65 10.54
C VAL A 280 12.37 4.26 11.34
N ILE A 281 12.37 3.06 11.93
CA ILE A 281 11.25 2.57 12.76
C ILE A 281 11.03 3.50 13.95
N TYR A 282 12.09 3.85 14.68
CA TYR A 282 12.03 4.73 15.85
C TYR A 282 11.47 6.11 15.51
N ASN A 283 11.99 6.76 14.46
CA ASN A 283 11.50 8.07 14.04
C ASN A 283 10.02 8.03 13.62
N THR A 284 9.62 6.97 12.92
CA THR A 284 8.22 6.77 12.53
C THR A 284 7.33 6.54 13.76
N ALA A 285 7.76 5.74 14.71
CA ALA A 285 7.01 5.47 15.94
C ALA A 285 6.82 6.74 16.78
N ARG A 286 7.87 7.54 16.93
CA ARG A 286 7.82 8.85 17.61
C ARG A 286 6.87 9.82 16.90
N TYR A 287 6.85 9.79 15.57
CA TYR A 287 5.93 10.62 14.79
C TYR A 287 4.49 10.21 15.02
N TYR A 288 4.19 8.90 15.11
CA TYR A 288 2.86 8.35 15.35
C TYR A 288 2.58 8.13 16.85
N ASN A 289 2.67 9.19 17.65
CA ASN A 289 2.28 9.24 19.08
C ASN A 289 2.92 8.12 19.93
N ASP A 290 4.21 7.87 19.74
CA ASP A 290 4.94 6.78 20.39
C ASP A 290 4.29 5.41 20.17
N ALA A 291 4.05 5.08 18.89
CA ALA A 291 3.37 3.86 18.45
C ALA A 291 3.96 2.58 19.07
N TYR A 292 3.13 1.62 19.39
CA TYR A 292 3.58 0.29 19.81
C TYR A 292 4.31 -0.41 18.66
N ILE A 293 5.47 -1.02 18.93
CA ILE A 293 6.26 -1.71 17.91
C ILE A 293 6.31 -3.22 18.19
N LEU A 294 6.10 -4.03 17.16
CA LEU A 294 6.42 -5.47 17.16
C LEU A 294 7.31 -5.81 15.96
N VAL A 295 8.48 -6.35 16.23
CA VAL A 295 9.47 -6.73 15.22
C VAL A 295 9.52 -8.24 15.07
N GLU A 296 9.52 -8.74 13.82
CA GLU A 296 9.89 -10.12 13.52
C GLU A 296 11.40 -10.33 13.65
N ILE A 297 11.81 -11.42 14.31
CA ILE A 297 13.21 -11.64 14.65
C ILE A 297 13.81 -12.93 14.06
N ASN A 298 13.12 -13.58 13.13
CA ASN A 298 13.62 -14.84 12.54
C ASN A 298 14.95 -14.65 11.82
N ASN A 299 15.02 -13.60 11.02
CA ASN A 299 16.17 -13.34 10.17
C ASN A 299 17.20 -12.43 10.85
N ASN A 300 16.74 -11.45 11.62
CA ASN A 300 17.63 -10.50 12.24
C ASN A 300 17.08 -9.93 13.57
N PRO A 301 17.45 -10.50 14.73
CA PRO A 301 17.04 -10.00 16.04
C PRO A 301 17.67 -8.63 16.39
N GLN A 302 18.76 -8.23 15.73
CA GLN A 302 19.50 -7.00 16.02
C GLN A 302 18.60 -5.76 15.92
N VAL A 303 17.60 -5.75 15.02
CA VAL A 303 16.68 -4.62 14.88
C VAL A 303 15.86 -4.40 16.16
N ALA A 304 15.33 -5.46 16.75
CA ALA A 304 14.60 -5.39 18.02
C ALA A 304 15.52 -5.05 19.20
N ASP A 305 16.74 -5.61 19.23
CA ASP A 305 17.73 -5.36 20.27
C ASP A 305 18.20 -3.89 20.24
N SER A 306 18.45 -3.30 19.07
CA SER A 306 18.79 -1.89 18.93
C SER A 306 17.65 -0.96 19.38
N LEU A 307 16.40 -1.25 19.00
CA LEU A 307 15.26 -0.46 19.47
C LEU A 307 15.13 -0.47 20.99
N HIS A 308 15.44 -1.61 21.62
CA HIS A 308 15.40 -1.75 23.08
C HIS A 308 16.60 -1.12 23.79
N SER A 309 17.83 -1.41 23.32
CA SER A 309 19.07 -1.10 24.04
C SER A 309 19.69 0.23 23.64
N ASP A 310 19.66 0.58 22.33
CA ASP A 310 20.30 1.80 21.83
C ASP A 310 19.32 2.99 21.85
N PHE A 311 18.04 2.75 21.52
CA PHE A 311 17.00 3.77 21.51
C PHE A 311 16.17 3.82 22.79
N GLU A 312 16.31 2.84 23.70
CA GLU A 312 15.54 2.73 24.96
C GLU A 312 14.03 2.90 24.74
N TYR A 313 13.51 2.32 23.62
CA TYR A 313 12.12 2.54 23.22
C TYR A 313 11.17 1.75 24.12
N GLU A 314 10.34 2.43 24.88
CA GLU A 314 9.47 1.84 25.91
C GLU A 314 8.31 1.01 25.35
N ASN A 315 7.69 1.47 24.24
CA ASN A 315 6.52 0.83 23.63
C ASN A 315 6.90 -0.33 22.69
N LEU A 316 8.03 -0.99 22.93
CA LEU A 316 8.42 -2.20 22.22
C LEU A 316 7.73 -3.42 22.86
N TRP A 317 6.91 -4.12 22.07
CA TRP A 317 6.22 -5.30 22.56
C TRP A 317 7.14 -6.49 22.79
N LYS A 318 6.93 -7.11 23.93
CA LYS A 318 7.69 -8.26 24.42
C LYS A 318 6.88 -9.53 24.25
N ILE A 319 7.55 -10.62 23.88
CA ILE A 319 6.93 -11.93 23.68
C ILE A 319 7.35 -12.87 24.79
N PHE A 320 6.40 -13.50 25.47
CA PHE A 320 6.67 -14.56 26.41
C PHE A 320 6.78 -15.90 25.67
N THR A 321 7.93 -16.56 25.80
CA THR A 321 8.21 -17.88 25.25
C THR A 321 8.37 -18.89 26.39
N GLY A 322 7.27 -19.49 26.83
CA GLY A 322 7.32 -20.58 27.82
C GLY A 322 7.62 -21.93 27.18
N ASN A 323 8.40 -22.81 27.87
CA ASN A 323 8.82 -24.13 27.35
C ASN A 323 7.70 -25.07 26.87
N LYS A 324 6.44 -24.76 27.11
CA LYS A 324 5.26 -25.57 26.70
C LYS A 324 4.02 -24.73 26.35
N LYS A 325 4.12 -23.40 26.30
CA LYS A 325 2.99 -22.51 25.97
C LYS A 325 3.24 -21.81 24.64
N PRO A 326 2.18 -21.54 23.84
CA PRO A 326 2.32 -20.73 22.64
C PRO A 326 2.84 -19.33 22.98
N GLN A 327 3.52 -18.69 22.02
CA GLN A 327 4.00 -17.32 22.17
C GLN A 327 2.84 -16.39 22.50
N GLN A 328 3.02 -15.49 23.47
CA GLN A 328 2.01 -14.53 23.91
C GLN A 328 2.64 -13.16 24.13
N LEU A 329 1.91 -12.09 23.79
CA LEU A 329 2.29 -10.71 24.15
C LEU A 329 2.31 -10.57 25.69
N SER A 330 3.35 -9.90 26.21
CA SER A 330 3.55 -9.67 27.64
C SER A 330 3.84 -8.22 27.93
N ALA A 331 3.27 -7.69 29.00
CA ALA A 331 3.54 -6.35 29.52
C ALA A 331 4.74 -6.30 30.52
N GLY A 332 5.20 -7.45 31.03
CA GLY A 332 6.09 -7.52 32.17
C GLY A 332 7.51 -8.04 31.87
N PHE A 333 8.38 -8.00 32.89
CA PHE A 333 9.71 -8.62 32.89
C PHE A 333 9.63 -9.96 33.62
N ALA A 334 9.42 -11.07 32.91
CA ALA A 334 9.44 -12.41 33.47
C ALA A 334 10.56 -13.25 32.83
N ARG A 335 10.96 -14.36 33.47
CA ARG A 335 11.91 -15.30 32.84
C ARG A 335 11.30 -15.87 31.56
N GLY A 336 12.03 -15.84 30.44
CA GLY A 336 11.57 -16.32 29.13
C GLY A 336 10.92 -15.25 28.26
N ILE A 337 11.16 -13.97 28.55
CA ILE A 337 10.76 -12.86 27.67
C ILE A 337 11.81 -12.69 26.59
N GLN A 338 11.32 -12.47 25.37
CA GLN A 338 12.09 -12.18 24.15
C GLN A 338 11.60 -10.88 23.54
N MET A 339 12.54 -10.05 23.08
CA MET A 339 12.21 -8.86 22.31
C MET A 339 11.89 -9.25 20.87
N GLY A 340 10.66 -8.97 20.45
CA GLY A 340 10.19 -9.32 19.12
C GLY A 340 9.57 -10.72 18.99
N LEU A 341 8.90 -10.94 17.88
CA LEU A 341 8.13 -12.14 17.54
C LEU A 341 8.97 -13.11 16.71
N LYS A 342 9.00 -14.36 17.11
CA LYS A 342 9.52 -15.43 16.25
C LYS A 342 8.38 -15.99 15.40
N MET A 343 8.43 -15.78 14.08
CA MET A 343 7.45 -16.33 13.15
C MET A 343 7.57 -17.84 13.06
N SER A 344 6.71 -18.54 13.77
CA SER A 344 6.56 -19.99 13.69
C SER A 344 5.42 -20.35 12.73
N PRO A 345 5.37 -21.59 12.20
CA PRO A 345 4.23 -22.03 11.38
C PRO A 345 2.88 -21.82 12.05
N GLN A 346 2.80 -21.97 13.37
CA GLN A 346 1.57 -21.74 14.14
C GLN A 346 1.20 -20.27 14.20
N VAL A 347 2.16 -19.37 14.45
CA VAL A 347 1.96 -17.91 14.45
C VAL A 347 1.50 -17.45 13.10
N LYS A 348 2.18 -17.88 12.02
CA LYS A 348 1.81 -17.55 10.64
C LYS A 348 0.39 -18.04 10.30
N ALA A 349 0.03 -19.27 10.67
CA ALA A 349 -1.30 -19.81 10.40
C ALA A 349 -2.40 -19.01 11.12
N ILE A 350 -2.21 -18.66 12.41
CA ILE A 350 -3.14 -17.83 13.17
C ILE A 350 -3.24 -16.43 12.55
N GLY A 351 -2.09 -15.80 12.25
CA GLY A 351 -2.04 -14.48 11.64
C GLY A 351 -2.75 -14.44 10.29
N CYS A 352 -2.47 -15.40 9.39
CA CYS A 352 -3.15 -15.50 8.10
C CYS A 352 -4.65 -15.70 8.24
N SER A 353 -5.10 -16.62 9.11
CA SER A 353 -6.52 -16.86 9.33
C SER A 353 -7.24 -15.61 9.86
N ASN A 354 -6.61 -14.89 10.78
CA ASN A 354 -7.19 -13.67 11.31
C ASN A 354 -7.13 -12.49 10.34
N LEU A 355 -6.05 -12.36 9.55
CA LEU A 355 -5.93 -11.35 8.49
C LEU A 355 -7.08 -11.49 7.49
N LYS A 356 -7.36 -12.72 7.05
CA LYS A 356 -8.53 -13.00 6.21
C LYS A 356 -9.83 -12.50 6.87
N THR A 357 -10.04 -12.81 8.14
CA THR A 357 -11.25 -12.41 8.88
C THR A 357 -11.36 -10.88 9.00
N LEU A 358 -10.25 -10.18 9.26
CA LEU A 358 -10.22 -8.72 9.37
C LEU A 358 -10.53 -8.04 8.03
N ILE A 359 -9.94 -8.53 6.94
CA ILE A 359 -10.15 -7.93 5.60
C ILE A 359 -11.55 -8.27 5.07
N GLU A 360 -11.98 -9.54 5.14
CA GLU A 360 -13.29 -9.95 4.63
C GLU A 360 -14.45 -9.37 5.44
N GLY A 361 -14.21 -9.07 6.74
CA GLY A 361 -15.18 -8.43 7.63
C GLY A 361 -15.13 -6.90 7.66
N ASP A 362 -14.40 -6.25 6.77
CA ASP A 362 -14.22 -4.77 6.72
C ASP A 362 -13.70 -4.15 8.04
N LYS A 363 -12.90 -4.93 8.78
CA LYS A 363 -12.31 -4.50 10.06
C LYS A 363 -10.89 -3.97 9.94
N LEU A 364 -10.27 -4.10 8.77
CA LEU A 364 -8.96 -3.56 8.43
C LEU A 364 -9.02 -2.91 7.06
N LEU A 365 -8.74 -1.60 7.00
CA LEU A 365 -8.65 -0.83 5.78
C LEU A 365 -7.20 -0.76 5.33
N ILE A 366 -6.96 -1.15 4.09
CA ILE A 366 -5.64 -1.17 3.45
C ILE A 366 -5.59 -0.02 2.47
N ASN A 367 -4.71 0.94 2.71
CA ASN A 367 -4.57 2.14 1.89
C ASN A 367 -3.46 2.00 0.84
N ASP A 368 -2.44 1.17 1.11
CA ASP A 368 -1.26 1.04 0.27
C ASP A 368 -1.48 0.09 -0.91
N PHE A 369 -1.09 0.56 -2.12
CA PHE A 369 -1.16 -0.24 -3.32
C PHE A 369 -0.21 -1.45 -3.32
N ASP A 370 1.00 -1.30 -2.77
CA ASP A 370 1.99 -2.40 -2.76
C ASP A 370 1.48 -3.54 -1.88
N THR A 371 0.91 -3.21 -0.71
CA THR A 371 0.23 -4.18 0.16
C THR A 371 -0.94 -4.87 -0.55
N TYR A 372 -1.76 -4.09 -1.28
CA TYR A 372 -2.84 -4.62 -2.09
C TYR A 372 -2.32 -5.57 -3.18
N SER A 373 -1.28 -5.17 -3.90
CA SER A 373 -0.66 -5.99 -4.97
C SER A 373 -0.13 -7.32 -4.42
N GLU A 374 0.56 -7.30 -3.27
CA GLU A 374 1.05 -8.51 -2.62
C GLU A 374 -0.08 -9.44 -2.17
N LEU A 375 -1.19 -8.90 -1.63
CA LEU A 375 -2.37 -9.70 -1.28
C LEU A 375 -2.96 -10.46 -2.46
N THR A 376 -2.86 -9.93 -3.67
CA THR A 376 -3.38 -10.58 -4.87
C THR A 376 -2.54 -11.77 -5.33
N THR A 377 -1.28 -11.84 -4.89
CA THR A 377 -0.31 -12.91 -5.20
C THR A 377 0.02 -13.77 -3.97
N PHE A 378 -0.57 -13.48 -2.81
CA PHE A 378 -0.37 -14.24 -1.58
C PHE A 378 -1.29 -15.45 -1.55
N VAL A 379 -0.75 -16.60 -1.96
CA VAL A 379 -1.52 -17.82 -2.26
C VAL A 379 -1.22 -18.95 -1.29
N GLN A 380 -2.14 -19.87 -1.21
CA GLN A 380 -1.93 -21.10 -0.46
C GLN A 380 -0.89 -21.98 -1.15
N GLN A 381 0.22 -22.23 -0.46
CA GLN A 381 1.26 -23.18 -0.87
C GLN A 381 1.37 -24.29 0.17
N LYS A 382 1.04 -25.52 -0.21
CA LYS A 382 0.98 -26.68 0.72
C LYS A 382 0.08 -26.38 1.92
N ASN A 383 0.66 -26.27 3.11
CA ASN A 383 -0.05 -26.02 4.37
C ASN A 383 0.11 -24.59 4.91
N SER A 384 0.61 -23.67 4.11
CA SER A 384 0.86 -22.28 4.50
C SER A 384 0.46 -21.33 3.37
N PHE A 385 0.61 -20.03 3.58
CA PHE A 385 0.47 -19.00 2.56
C PHE A 385 1.82 -18.33 2.31
N SER A 386 2.12 -18.01 1.08
CA SER A 386 3.31 -17.24 0.68
C SER A 386 3.08 -16.59 -0.69
N ALA A 387 3.95 -15.68 -1.07
CA ALA A 387 3.94 -15.10 -2.40
C ALA A 387 4.09 -16.15 -3.50
N GLU A 388 3.50 -15.94 -4.66
CA GLU A 388 3.76 -16.69 -5.88
C GLU A 388 5.22 -16.53 -6.32
N GLU A 389 5.72 -17.45 -7.16
CA GLU A 389 7.07 -17.37 -7.69
C GLU A 389 7.29 -16.05 -8.45
N GLY A 390 8.27 -15.26 -8.01
CA GLY A 390 8.60 -13.95 -8.58
C GLY A 390 7.77 -12.78 -8.01
N ALA A 391 6.96 -13.01 -6.97
CA ALA A 391 6.27 -11.98 -6.20
C ALA A 391 6.87 -11.90 -4.78
N ASN A 392 6.56 -10.81 -4.07
CA ASN A 392 6.97 -10.56 -2.68
C ASN A 392 5.76 -10.64 -1.75
N ASP A 393 5.98 -10.88 -0.46
CA ASP A 393 4.96 -10.89 0.60
C ASP A 393 5.35 -10.08 1.84
N ASP A 394 6.38 -9.22 1.76
CA ASP A 394 6.93 -8.48 2.90
C ASP A 394 5.88 -7.58 3.57
N MET A 395 5.09 -6.84 2.78
CA MET A 395 4.02 -5.98 3.28
C MET A 395 2.87 -6.80 3.86
N VAL A 396 2.49 -7.89 3.20
CA VAL A 396 1.46 -8.82 3.71
C VAL A 396 1.92 -9.47 4.99
N MET A 397 3.20 -9.84 5.11
CA MET A 397 3.76 -10.42 6.33
C MET A 397 3.70 -9.43 7.50
N SER A 398 3.94 -8.14 7.28
CA SER A 398 3.73 -7.12 8.31
C SER A 398 2.28 -7.11 8.82
N LEU A 399 1.29 -7.25 7.92
CA LEU A 399 -0.14 -7.35 8.30
C LEU A 399 -0.50 -8.69 8.95
N VAL A 400 0.18 -9.79 8.58
CA VAL A 400 0.03 -11.10 9.24
C VAL A 400 0.47 -11.01 10.70
N ILE A 401 1.60 -10.31 10.97
CA ILE A 401 2.07 -10.01 12.33
C ILE A 401 1.02 -9.19 13.08
N PHE A 402 0.52 -8.11 12.50
CA PHE A 402 -0.55 -7.30 13.11
C PHE A 402 -1.78 -8.13 13.43
N SER A 403 -2.23 -8.94 12.48
CA SER A 403 -3.42 -9.76 12.66
C SER A 403 -3.24 -10.81 13.77
N TRP A 404 -2.03 -11.35 13.95
CA TRP A 404 -1.71 -12.19 15.09
C TRP A 404 -1.78 -11.39 16.41
N VAL A 405 -1.25 -10.15 16.43
CA VAL A 405 -1.32 -9.25 17.59
C VAL A 405 -2.76 -9.02 18.05
N THR A 406 -3.69 -8.79 17.13
CA THR A 406 -5.12 -8.55 17.48
C THR A 406 -5.79 -9.74 18.15
N THR A 407 -5.23 -10.95 18.06
CA THR A 407 -5.73 -12.13 18.78
C THR A 407 -5.29 -12.16 20.24
N GLN A 408 -4.26 -11.39 20.62
CA GLN A 408 -3.64 -11.43 21.93
C GLN A 408 -4.45 -10.69 22.98
N GLN A 409 -4.51 -11.26 24.18
CA GLN A 409 -5.28 -10.69 25.30
C GLN A 409 -4.76 -9.29 25.69
N TYR A 410 -3.44 -9.13 25.76
CA TYR A 410 -2.83 -7.84 26.12
C TYR A 410 -3.17 -6.72 25.12
N PHE A 411 -3.19 -7.01 23.82
CA PHE A 411 -3.65 -6.04 22.82
C PHE A 411 -5.09 -5.60 23.06
N LYS A 412 -5.98 -6.57 23.33
CA LYS A 412 -7.39 -6.27 23.61
C LYS A 412 -7.58 -5.42 24.85
N GLU A 413 -6.72 -5.61 25.86
CA GLU A 413 -6.73 -4.79 27.07
C GLU A 413 -6.32 -3.35 26.80
N ILE A 414 -5.26 -3.11 26.00
CA ILE A 414 -4.82 -1.78 25.58
C ILE A 414 -5.95 -1.04 24.84
N VAL A 415 -6.46 -1.65 23.79
CA VAL A 415 -7.53 -1.05 22.96
C VAL A 415 -8.81 -0.81 23.76
N ASN A 416 -9.23 -1.78 24.61
CA ASN A 416 -10.43 -1.61 25.44
C ASN A 416 -10.26 -0.54 26.51
N HIS A 417 -9.07 -0.37 27.07
CA HIS A 417 -8.79 0.68 28.05
C HIS A 417 -8.91 2.05 27.40
N ASP A 418 -8.39 2.19 26.20
CA ASP A 418 -8.40 3.45 25.47
C ASP A 418 -9.82 3.82 25.00
N ILE A 419 -10.55 2.86 24.45
CA ILE A 419 -11.98 3.06 24.10
C ILE A 419 -12.78 3.50 25.34
N ARG A 420 -12.57 2.89 26.51
CA ARG A 420 -13.25 3.29 27.75
C ARG A 420 -12.87 4.71 28.16
N LYS A 421 -11.58 5.07 28.04
CA LYS A 421 -11.11 6.42 28.34
C LYS A 421 -11.73 7.45 27.40
N GLN A 422 -11.81 7.15 26.10
CA GLN A 422 -12.48 8.01 25.11
C GLN A 422 -13.97 8.18 25.41
N ILE A 423 -14.69 7.09 25.69
CA ILE A 423 -16.12 7.15 26.06
C ILE A 423 -16.32 7.97 27.34
N GLN A 424 -15.43 7.81 28.32
CA GLN A 424 -15.50 8.58 29.56
C GLN A 424 -15.23 10.06 29.33
N LEU A 425 -14.25 10.43 28.50
CA LEU A 425 -13.99 11.81 28.12
C LEU A 425 -15.15 12.42 27.31
N GLU A 426 -15.74 11.67 26.38
CA GLU A 426 -16.92 12.09 25.63
C GLU A 426 -18.12 12.31 26.53
N SER A 427 -18.36 11.43 27.52
CA SER A 427 -19.44 11.59 28.48
C SER A 427 -19.23 12.77 29.42
N MET A 428 -17.98 13.03 29.83
CA MET A 428 -17.66 14.23 30.65
C MET A 428 -17.87 15.50 29.84
N ASN A 429 -17.45 15.55 28.58
CA ASN A 429 -17.65 16.74 27.73
C ASN A 429 -19.13 16.96 27.38
N GLN A 430 -19.93 15.91 27.21
CA GLN A 430 -21.39 16.04 27.06
C GLN A 430 -22.05 16.55 28.33
N MET A 431 -21.55 16.15 29.51
CA MET A 431 -22.04 16.74 30.77
C MET A 431 -21.71 18.20 30.92
N ASP A 432 -20.54 18.66 30.43
CA ASP A 432 -20.17 20.08 30.44
C ASP A 432 -21.00 20.91 29.44
N ASP A 433 -21.36 20.34 28.29
CA ASP A 433 -22.24 20.97 27.30
C ASP A 433 -23.72 20.97 27.72
N ASP A 434 -24.14 20.00 28.54
CA ASP A 434 -25.49 19.85 29.07
C ASP A 434 -25.70 20.57 30.43
N VAL A 435 -24.67 21.21 30.97
CA VAL A 435 -24.87 22.12 32.13
C VAL A 435 -25.62 23.34 31.62
N LEU A 436 -26.93 23.19 31.53
CA LEU A 436 -27.82 24.34 31.51
C LEU A 436 -27.44 25.21 32.71
N PRO A 437 -27.26 26.53 32.52
CA PRO A 437 -27.09 27.43 33.66
C PRO A 437 -28.23 27.13 34.64
N ALA A 438 -27.86 26.71 35.83
CA ALA A 438 -28.85 26.37 36.85
C ALA A 438 -29.91 27.47 36.83
N PRO A 439 -31.19 27.14 36.64
CA PRO A 439 -32.21 28.17 36.68
C PRO A 439 -32.05 28.85 38.05
N ILE A 440 -31.84 30.14 38.04
CA ILE A 440 -31.93 30.94 39.26
C ILE A 440 -33.35 30.67 39.75
N ILE A 441 -33.49 29.81 40.73
CA ILE A 441 -34.77 29.57 41.38
C ILE A 441 -34.93 30.81 42.22
N GLU A 442 -35.67 31.75 41.66
CA GLU A 442 -36.15 32.92 42.43
C GLU A 442 -37.11 32.34 43.45
N ASP A 443 -36.73 32.36 44.74
CA ASP A 443 -37.54 31.84 45.84
C ASP A 443 -38.71 32.79 46.18
N GLY A 444 -38.83 33.88 45.39
CA GLY A 444 -39.89 34.85 45.55
C GLY A 444 -39.75 35.76 46.81
N LEU A 445 -38.56 35.70 47.42
CA LEU A 445 -38.23 36.64 48.56
C LEU A 445 -37.39 37.77 47.97
N GLU A 446 -37.77 39.01 48.29
CA GLU A 446 -36.97 40.21 48.04
C GLU A 446 -35.75 40.16 48.98
N HIS A 447 -34.55 39.92 48.45
CA HIS A 447 -33.30 39.95 49.20
C HIS A 447 -32.74 41.38 49.15
N ASP A 448 -32.66 42.04 50.28
CA ASP A 448 -31.98 43.31 50.40
C ASP A 448 -30.46 43.09 50.54
N PHE A 449 -29.70 43.81 49.75
CA PHE A 449 -28.23 43.72 49.77
C PHE A 449 -27.65 45.06 50.19
N GLU A 450 -26.71 45.06 51.12
CA GLU A 450 -25.96 46.23 51.56
C GLU A 450 -24.47 46.09 51.22
N ILE A 451 -23.86 47.17 50.76
CA ILE A 451 -22.43 47.21 50.46
C ILE A 451 -21.68 47.74 51.67
N VAL A 452 -20.96 46.90 52.42
CA VAL A 452 -20.14 47.27 53.55
C VAL A 452 -18.68 46.97 53.29
N GLY A 453 -17.82 47.97 53.23
CA GLY A 453 -16.38 47.85 53.05
C GLY A 453 -15.95 47.42 51.64
N GLY A 454 -16.86 47.51 50.64
CA GLY A 454 -16.58 47.08 49.24
C GLY A 454 -17.09 45.69 48.92
N ASP A 455 -17.60 44.92 49.85
CA ASP A 455 -18.24 43.62 49.67
C ASP A 455 -19.75 43.70 49.72
N ILE A 456 -20.46 42.89 48.94
CA ILE A 456 -21.93 42.81 48.91
C ILE A 456 -22.40 41.80 49.95
N TRP A 457 -23.27 42.26 50.89
CA TRP A 457 -23.82 41.44 51.96
C TRP A 457 -25.33 41.32 51.83
N GLU A 458 -25.85 40.11 52.08
CA GLU A 458 -27.29 39.88 52.17
C GLU A 458 -27.81 40.21 53.55
N VAL A 459 -28.87 41.02 53.62
CA VAL A 459 -29.49 41.45 54.88
C VAL A 459 -30.70 40.60 55.17
N ALA A 460 -30.72 39.87 56.27
CA ALA A 460 -31.89 39.13 56.69
C ALA A 460 -32.91 39.98 57.41
N ASP A 461 -34.20 39.61 57.34
CA ASP A 461 -35.28 40.21 58.04
C ASP A 461 -34.98 40.28 59.55
N GLY A 462 -34.65 41.50 60.07
CA GLY A 462 -34.25 41.72 61.45
C GLY A 462 -32.93 42.46 61.63
N GLY A 463 -32.24 42.84 60.57
CA GLY A 463 -31.02 43.66 60.56
C GLY A 463 -29.72 42.98 60.93
N GLU A 464 -29.67 41.67 60.93
CA GLU A 464 -28.41 40.89 61.07
C GLU A 464 -27.78 40.61 59.70
N VAL A 465 -26.48 41.00 59.54
CA VAL A 465 -25.71 40.87 58.29
C VAL A 465 -25.06 39.49 58.24
N TYR A 466 -25.41 38.68 57.26
CA TYR A 466 -24.78 37.36 56.99
C TYR A 466 -23.68 37.44 55.95
N ALA A 467 -22.67 36.56 56.03
CA ALA A 467 -21.44 36.54 55.34
C ALA A 467 -21.49 36.86 53.82
N SER A 468 -20.49 37.57 53.30
CA SER A 468 -20.41 38.03 51.91
C SER A 468 -20.62 36.91 50.87
N PHE A 469 -21.37 37.23 49.81
CA PHE A 469 -21.73 36.33 48.72
C PHE A 469 -20.49 35.67 48.05
N THR A 470 -19.38 36.38 47.99
CA THR A 470 -18.10 35.89 47.46
C THR A 470 -17.46 34.77 48.30
N ARG A 471 -17.64 34.74 49.61
CA ARG A 471 -17.04 33.72 50.46
C ARG A 471 -17.82 32.39 50.45
N LYS A 472 -19.14 32.44 50.28
CA LYS A 472 -19.99 31.25 50.15
C LYS A 472 -19.82 30.49 48.84
N MET A 473 -19.38 31.16 47.77
CA MET A 473 -19.08 30.50 46.48
C MET A 473 -17.72 29.79 46.46
N MET A 474 -16.72 30.29 47.20
CA MET A 474 -15.40 29.65 47.30
C MET A 474 -15.36 28.46 48.28
N GLU A 475 -16.33 28.34 49.19
CA GLU A 475 -16.42 27.14 50.06
C GLU A 475 -17.25 26.00 49.49
N ARG A 476 -17.80 26.14 48.24
CA ARG A 476 -18.57 25.12 47.53
C ARG A 476 -17.90 24.63 46.22
N LEU A 477 -16.71 25.16 45.89
CA LEU A 477 -15.78 24.65 44.90
C LEU A 477 -14.61 23.94 45.61
#